data_17a1f5dcfc3ffd2fcaa2e220fb680845
#
_entry.id   17a1f5dcfc3ffd2fcaa2e220fb680845
#
_cell.length_a   1.000
_cell.length_b   1.000
_cell.length_c   1.000
_cell.angle_alpha   90.00
_cell.angle_beta   90.00
_cell.angle_gamma   90.00
#
_symmetry.space_group_name_H-M   'P 1'
#
loop_
_entity.id
_entity.type
_entity.pdbx_description
1 polymer ?
#
loop_
_entity_poly.entity_id
_entity_poly.type
_entity_poly.pdbx_seq_one_letter_code
_entity_poly.pdbx_strand_id
1 'polypeptide(L)'
;VLHGKWKVHLLFVMARGIHRHSRLLDCLPGVSKKVMTESLRALERDGLVARTIYAEVPVRVEYSLTPLGWSLTEPLIALAEWGSTHAEAVADARAHYSLKDAENGQAGLAA
;
A
#
# COMPACT_ATOMS: atom_id res chain seq x y z
N VAL A 1 9.18 7.07 -5.65
CA VAL A 1 8.52 7.30 -4.35
C VAL A 1 7.01 7.08 -4.47
N LEU A 2 6.37 7.70 -5.47
CA LEU A 2 4.95 7.51 -5.73
C LEU A 2 4.63 6.06 -6.10
N HIS A 3 5.53 5.40 -6.80
CA HIS A 3 5.37 4.00 -7.20
C HIS A 3 5.33 3.05 -6.00
N GLY A 4 6.07 3.37 -4.94
CA GLY A 4 6.08 2.55 -3.73
C GLY A 4 4.74 2.48 -3.03
N LYS A 5 4.00 3.58 -3.01
CA LYS A 5 2.66 3.65 -2.42
C LYS A 5 1.69 2.68 -3.10
N TRP A 6 1.66 2.70 -4.43
CA TRP A 6 0.74 1.85 -5.18
C TRP A 6 1.14 0.37 -5.13
N LYS A 7 2.44 0.08 -5.03
CA LYS A 7 2.93 -1.30 -4.87
C LYS A 7 2.36 -1.95 -3.61
N VAL A 8 2.39 -1.24 -2.48
CA VAL A 8 1.84 -1.75 -1.21
C VAL A 8 0.33 -1.96 -1.33
N HIS A 9 -0.39 -1.01 -1.92
CA HIS A 9 -1.83 -1.14 -2.13
C HIS A 9 -2.17 -2.36 -3.00
N LEU A 10 -1.40 -2.57 -4.06
CA LEU A 10 -1.59 -3.73 -4.95
C LEU A 10 -1.39 -5.04 -4.20
N LEU A 11 -0.36 -5.13 -3.36
CA LEU A 11 -0.12 -6.33 -2.56
C LEU A 11 -1.30 -6.61 -1.63
N PHE A 12 -1.85 -5.59 -0.96
CA PHE A 12 -3.01 -5.77 -0.09
C PHE A 12 -4.26 -6.21 -0.85
N VAL A 13 -4.51 -5.62 -2.01
CA VAL A 13 -5.68 -5.95 -2.82
C VAL A 13 -5.58 -7.38 -3.34
N MET A 14 -4.40 -7.80 -3.80
CA MET A 14 -4.18 -9.16 -4.26
C MET A 14 -4.29 -10.18 -3.14
N ALA A 15 -3.86 -9.83 -1.93
CA ALA A 15 -4.02 -10.67 -0.75
C ALA A 15 -5.49 -10.94 -0.42
N ARG A 16 -6.38 -10.04 -0.83
CA ARG A 16 -7.83 -10.21 -0.66
C ARG A 16 -8.47 -11.06 -1.76
N GLY A 17 -7.69 -11.51 -2.73
CA GLY A 17 -8.18 -12.36 -3.80
C GLY A 17 -8.57 -11.64 -5.09
N ILE A 18 -8.26 -10.37 -5.22
CA ILE A 18 -8.53 -9.62 -6.45
C ILE A 18 -7.29 -9.70 -7.33
N HIS A 19 -7.43 -10.32 -8.49
CA HIS A 19 -6.31 -10.65 -9.37
C HIS A 19 -6.43 -10.09 -10.78
N ARG A 20 -7.64 -9.83 -11.25
CA ARG A 20 -7.87 -9.37 -12.61
C ARG A 20 -7.44 -7.91 -12.77
N HIS A 21 -6.68 -7.63 -13.83
CA HIS A 21 -6.13 -6.29 -14.08
C HIS A 21 -7.20 -5.19 -14.02
N SER A 22 -8.34 -5.41 -14.67
CA SER A 22 -9.42 -4.42 -14.68
C SER A 22 -10.02 -4.17 -13.29
N ARG A 23 -10.10 -5.23 -12.47
CA ARG A 23 -10.61 -5.13 -11.10
C ARG A 23 -9.63 -4.44 -10.18
N LEU A 24 -8.33 -4.66 -10.39
CA LEU A 24 -7.29 -3.98 -9.62
C LEU A 24 -7.37 -2.47 -9.81
N LEU A 25 -7.61 -2.03 -11.03
CA LEU A 25 -7.73 -0.60 -11.33
C LEU A 25 -8.89 0.03 -10.57
N ASP A 26 -10.02 -0.66 -10.48
CA ASP A 26 -11.20 -0.18 -9.75
C ASP A 26 -10.94 -0.04 -8.25
N CYS A 27 -10.02 -0.84 -7.71
CA CYS A 27 -9.68 -0.82 -6.28
C CYS A 27 -8.67 0.26 -5.90
N LEU A 28 -8.13 0.99 -6.87
CA LEU A 28 -7.07 1.99 -6.65
C LEU A 28 -7.54 3.36 -7.09
N PRO A 29 -8.38 4.05 -6.29
CA PRO A 29 -8.90 5.35 -6.70
C PRO A 29 -7.80 6.38 -6.86
N GLY A 30 -7.85 7.10 -7.97
CA GLY A 30 -6.88 8.15 -8.28
C GLY A 30 -5.62 7.68 -8.99
N VAL A 31 -5.45 6.37 -9.19
CA VAL A 31 -4.30 5.88 -9.94
C VAL A 31 -4.63 5.85 -11.44
N SER A 32 -3.67 6.23 -12.28
CA SER A 32 -3.81 6.05 -13.72
C SER A 32 -3.50 4.60 -14.10
N LYS A 33 -4.07 4.15 -15.21
CA LYS A 33 -3.78 2.83 -15.75
C LYS A 33 -2.30 2.64 -16.01
N LYS A 34 -1.62 3.69 -16.48
CA LYS A 34 -0.19 3.67 -16.76
C LYS A 34 0.62 3.43 -15.48
N VAL A 35 0.34 4.18 -14.42
CA VAL A 35 1.07 4.06 -13.15
C VAL A 35 0.82 2.69 -12.51
N MET A 36 -0.41 2.20 -12.54
CA MET A 36 -0.72 0.86 -12.03
C MET A 36 0.03 -0.21 -12.80
N THR A 37 0.04 -0.13 -14.13
CA THR A 37 0.74 -1.11 -14.97
C THR A 37 2.24 -1.09 -14.69
N GLU A 38 2.84 0.09 -14.56
CA GLU A 38 4.26 0.22 -14.20
C GLU A 38 4.56 -0.39 -12.84
N SER A 39 3.69 -0.17 -11.86
CA SER A 39 3.83 -0.75 -10.52
C SER A 39 3.74 -2.27 -10.55
N LEU A 40 2.78 -2.83 -11.29
CA LEU A 40 2.63 -4.27 -11.44
C LEU A 40 3.85 -4.89 -12.13
N ARG A 41 4.38 -4.23 -13.16
CA ARG A 41 5.57 -4.71 -13.86
C ARG A 41 6.80 -4.69 -12.95
N ALA A 42 6.92 -3.68 -12.10
CA ALA A 42 8.01 -3.63 -11.13
C ALA A 42 7.88 -4.77 -10.10
N LEU A 43 6.69 -5.04 -9.61
CA LEU A 43 6.44 -6.16 -8.69
C LEU A 43 6.75 -7.50 -9.35
N GLU A 44 6.37 -7.67 -10.60
CA GLU A 44 6.67 -8.87 -11.38
C GLU A 44 8.19 -9.05 -11.55
N ARG A 45 8.87 -7.97 -11.88
CA ARG A 45 10.33 -7.96 -12.07
C ARG A 45 11.07 -8.37 -10.80
N ASP A 46 10.54 -7.95 -9.64
CA ASP A 46 11.12 -8.28 -8.35
C ASP A 46 10.72 -9.68 -7.84
N GLY A 47 9.92 -10.40 -8.62
CA GLY A 47 9.50 -11.75 -8.25
C GLY A 47 8.40 -11.83 -7.20
N LEU A 48 7.78 -10.71 -6.86
CA LEU A 48 6.71 -10.65 -5.84
C LEU A 48 5.35 -11.02 -6.40
N VAL A 49 5.16 -10.86 -7.70
CA VAL A 49 3.90 -11.06 -8.39
C VAL A 49 4.16 -11.86 -9.67
N ALA A 50 3.27 -12.77 -10.00
CA ALA A 50 3.27 -13.50 -11.26
C ALA A 50 2.11 -13.03 -12.13
N ARG A 51 2.35 -12.88 -13.41
CA ARG A 51 1.35 -12.45 -14.38
C ARG A 51 0.95 -13.65 -15.25
N THR A 52 -0.36 -13.86 -15.38
CA THR A 52 -0.92 -14.89 -16.24
C THR A 52 -1.80 -14.26 -17.30
N ILE A 53 -1.56 -14.62 -18.55
CA ILE A 53 -2.34 -14.12 -19.67
C ILE A 53 -3.21 -15.29 -20.17
N TYR A 54 -4.53 -15.06 -20.20
CA TYR A 54 -5.48 -16.03 -20.71
C TYR A 54 -5.86 -15.65 -22.14
N ALA A 55 -5.65 -16.56 -23.06
CA ALA A 55 -5.95 -16.36 -24.49
C ALA A 55 -7.45 -16.49 -24.74
N GLU A 56 -8.18 -15.51 -24.26
CA GLU A 56 -9.63 -15.41 -24.41
C GLU A 56 -9.98 -14.18 -25.26
N VAL A 57 -11.23 -14.03 -25.60
CA VAL A 57 -11.72 -12.82 -26.29
C VAL A 57 -12.82 -12.20 -25.42
N PRO A 58 -12.57 -11.02 -24.81
CA PRO A 58 -11.31 -10.27 -24.81
C PRO A 58 -10.21 -10.95 -23.97
N VAL A 59 -8.97 -10.59 -24.22
CA VAL A 59 -7.83 -11.13 -23.49
C VAL A 59 -7.97 -10.79 -22.02
N ARG A 60 -7.74 -11.77 -21.16
CA ARG A 60 -7.78 -11.59 -19.71
C ARG A 60 -6.37 -11.69 -19.13
N VAL A 61 -6.00 -10.72 -18.31
CA VAL A 61 -4.72 -10.70 -17.62
C VAL A 61 -4.99 -10.75 -16.12
N GLU A 62 -4.34 -11.66 -15.42
CA GLU A 62 -4.44 -11.79 -13.98
C GLU A 62 -3.07 -11.76 -13.34
N TYR A 63 -3.02 -11.22 -12.13
CA TYR A 63 -1.82 -11.15 -11.31
C TYR A 63 -2.06 -11.89 -10.01
N SER A 64 -1.05 -12.59 -9.54
CA SER A 64 -1.13 -13.33 -8.27
C SER A 64 0.14 -13.15 -7.48
N LEU A 65 0.02 -13.21 -6.15
CA LEU A 65 1.18 -13.15 -5.26
C LEU A 65 1.96 -14.46 -5.38
N THR A 66 3.28 -14.34 -5.55
CA THR A 66 4.19 -15.48 -5.45
C THR A 66 4.42 -15.80 -3.97
N PRO A 67 5.04 -16.95 -3.64
CA PRO A 67 5.45 -17.20 -2.26
C PRO A 67 6.32 -16.07 -1.70
N LEU A 68 7.21 -15.50 -2.52
CA LEU A 68 8.01 -14.35 -2.11
C LEU A 68 7.12 -13.13 -1.84
N GLY A 69 6.12 -12.90 -2.70
CA GLY A 69 5.16 -11.82 -2.50
C GLY A 69 4.37 -11.97 -1.21
N TRP A 70 3.93 -13.17 -0.89
CA TRP A 70 3.26 -13.45 0.38
C TRP A 70 4.18 -13.19 1.59
N SER A 71 5.45 -13.55 1.48
CA SER A 71 6.40 -13.35 2.57
C SER A 71 6.60 -11.87 2.92
N LEU A 72 6.41 -10.98 1.95
CA LEU A 72 6.42 -9.54 2.17
C LEU A 72 5.05 -9.03 2.61
N THR A 73 3.99 -9.53 2.02
CA THR A 73 2.62 -9.04 2.26
C THR A 73 2.13 -9.34 3.66
N GLU A 74 2.46 -10.50 4.21
CA GLU A 74 2.04 -10.88 5.56
C GLU A 74 2.53 -9.91 6.63
N PRO A 75 3.83 -9.53 6.68
CA PRO A 75 4.29 -8.50 7.63
C PRO A 75 3.64 -7.14 7.40
N LEU A 76 3.35 -6.79 6.15
CA LEU A 76 2.68 -5.52 5.84
C LEU A 76 1.25 -5.50 6.39
N ILE A 77 0.53 -6.61 6.28
CA ILE A 77 -0.80 -6.76 6.86
C ILE A 77 -0.74 -6.62 8.38
N ALA A 78 0.21 -7.31 9.01
CA ALA A 78 0.42 -7.21 10.46
C ALA A 78 0.72 -5.78 10.89
N LEU A 79 1.54 -5.06 10.13
CA LEU A 79 1.85 -3.67 10.40
C LEU A 79 0.61 -2.77 10.27
N ALA A 80 -0.21 -3.00 9.25
CA ALA A 80 -1.45 -2.26 9.05
C ALA A 80 -2.44 -2.52 10.20
N GLU A 81 -2.54 -3.75 10.65
CA GLU A 81 -3.37 -4.12 11.81
C GLU A 81 -2.88 -3.43 13.08
N TRP A 82 -1.58 -3.39 13.30
CA TRP A 82 -0.99 -2.67 14.41
C TRP A 82 -1.40 -1.19 14.37
N GLY A 83 -1.30 -0.57 13.21
CA GLY A 83 -1.68 0.83 13.03
C GLY A 83 -3.15 1.07 13.35
N SER A 84 -4.04 0.20 12.90
CA SER A 84 -5.48 0.31 13.20
C SER A 84 -5.75 0.12 14.70
N THR A 85 -5.10 -0.86 15.32
CA THR A 85 -5.30 -1.15 16.74
C THR A 85 -4.79 -0.03 17.63
N HIS A 86 -3.71 0.64 17.25
CA HIS A 86 -3.02 1.64 18.05
C HIS A 86 -3.25 3.08 17.56
N ALA A 87 -4.21 3.29 16.65
CA ALA A 87 -4.47 4.61 16.07
C ALA A 87 -4.76 5.67 17.13
N GLU A 88 -5.55 5.33 18.15
CA GLU A 88 -5.87 6.26 19.24
C GLU A 88 -4.65 6.61 20.05
N ALA A 89 -3.82 5.62 20.39
CA ALA A 89 -2.61 5.86 21.17
C ALA A 89 -1.64 6.77 20.41
N VAL A 90 -1.51 6.55 19.09
CA VAL A 90 -0.66 7.40 18.24
C VAL A 90 -1.24 8.81 18.15
N ALA A 91 -2.55 8.94 17.98
CA ALA A 91 -3.22 10.24 17.93
C ALA A 91 -3.04 11.01 19.25
N ASP A 92 -3.18 10.32 20.36
CA ASP A 92 -2.99 10.93 21.71
C ASP A 92 -1.54 11.39 21.88
N ALA A 93 -0.58 10.58 21.46
CA ALA A 93 0.83 10.94 21.54
C ALA A 93 1.14 12.18 20.70
N ARG A 94 0.57 12.26 19.49
CA ARG A 94 0.73 13.41 18.59
C ARG A 94 0.11 14.66 19.18
N ALA A 95 -1.06 14.56 19.80
CA ALA A 95 -1.72 15.68 20.45
C ALA A 95 -0.88 16.21 21.60
N HIS A 96 -0.33 15.35 22.44
CA HIS A 96 0.56 15.72 23.54
C HIS A 96 1.82 16.40 23.03
N TYR A 97 2.42 15.86 21.99
CA TYR A 97 3.62 16.44 21.38
C TYR A 97 3.35 17.85 20.84
N SER A 98 2.22 18.05 20.16
CA SER A 98 1.86 19.35 19.60
C SER A 98 1.67 20.40 20.69
N LEU A 99 1.00 20.04 21.80
CA LEU A 99 0.82 20.95 22.94
C LEU A 99 2.16 21.29 23.57
N LYS A 100 3.01 20.29 23.82
CA LYS A 100 4.32 20.48 24.43
C LYS A 100 5.22 21.32 23.53
N ASP A 101 5.19 21.11 22.23
CA ASP A 101 5.98 21.87 21.26
C ASP A 101 5.53 23.34 21.23
N ALA A 102 4.22 23.60 21.29
CA ALA A 102 3.68 24.96 21.36
C ALA A 102 4.12 25.67 22.64
N GLU A 103 4.09 24.97 23.77
CA GLU A 103 4.55 25.53 25.04
C GLU A 103 6.04 25.86 24.99
N ASN A 104 6.86 24.96 24.47
CA ASN A 104 8.29 25.14 24.32
C ASN A 104 8.59 26.30 23.35
N GLY A 105 7.82 26.39 22.26
CA GLY A 105 7.95 27.51 21.34
C GLY A 105 7.65 28.83 21.95
N GLN A 106 6.61 28.95 22.79
CA GLN A 106 6.25 30.15 23.52
C GLN A 106 7.32 30.49 24.53
N ALA A 107 7.84 29.53 25.27
CA ALA A 107 8.93 29.74 26.23
C ALA A 107 10.19 30.27 25.53
N GLY A 108 10.51 29.70 24.35
CA GLY A 108 11.63 30.15 23.53
C GLY A 108 11.46 31.59 23.06
N LEU A 109 10.25 31.99 22.71
CA LEU A 109 9.95 33.36 22.27
C LEU A 109 10.01 34.36 23.45
N ALA A 110 9.66 33.89 24.63
CA ALA A 110 9.69 34.72 25.82
C ALA A 110 11.12 34.96 26.34
N ALA A 111 12.02 34.09 25.99
CA ALA A 111 13.42 34.21 26.38
C ALA A 111 14.19 35.13 25.46
#